data_59e874ae0b6275ca43bb85b2631d318e
#
_entry.id   59e874ae0b6275ca43bb85b2631d318e
#
_cell.length_a   1.000
_cell.length_b   1.000
_cell.length_c   1.000
_cell.angle_alpha   90.00
_cell.angle_beta   90.00
_cell.angle_gamma   90.00
#
_symmetry.space_group_name_H-M   'P 1'
#
loop_
_entity.id
_entity.type
_entity.pdbx_description
1 polymer ?
#
loop_
_entity_poly.entity_id
_entity_poly.type
_entity_poly.pdbx_seq_one_letter_code
_entity_poly.pdbx_strand_id
1 'polypeptide(L)'
;MRKKRASAIALKSFALLVALGMLYRAMAQDAATTYPKMAPIDQYLMTDQNAEIALARSAAPDSIARAAEVQVLGPHGFETAVKGTNGFVCIVGRSWTSAADPDFWNPKVRVPMCVNAAAARSYLLRVTKETEWGLAGRTPAQMTESIKAAMARKELPAMEPGAMCYMLSKLGYGGDSTPHWPPHLMFFYSDTDPAIWGANLPGSPVIGMSDPVEHLTQFVIPVQRWSDGTEIANP
;
A
#
# COMPACT_ATOMS: atom_id res chain seq x y z
N MET A 1 43.06 -8.97 47.41
CA MET A 1 43.35 -8.55 46.03
C MET A 1 42.44 -9.20 44.95
N ARG A 2 41.19 -9.59 45.24
CA ARG A 2 40.28 -10.28 44.27
C ARG A 2 39.14 -9.42 43.69
N LYS A 3 38.85 -8.23 44.24
CA LYS A 3 37.70 -7.36 43.79
C LYS A 3 37.96 -6.45 42.59
N LYS A 4 39.21 -6.21 42.18
CA LYS A 4 39.52 -5.28 41.05
C LYS A 4 39.47 -5.92 39.64
N ARG A 5 39.48 -7.27 39.53
CA ARG A 5 39.45 -7.94 38.22
C ARG A 5 38.03 -8.11 37.64
N ALA A 6 37.00 -8.18 38.47
CA ALA A 6 35.62 -8.37 38.03
C ALA A 6 35.05 -7.10 37.34
N SER A 7 35.42 -5.90 37.82
CA SER A 7 34.93 -4.64 37.23
C SER A 7 35.47 -4.35 35.83
N ALA A 8 36.70 -4.79 35.51
CA ALA A 8 37.29 -4.52 34.18
C ALA A 8 36.72 -5.42 33.08
N ILE A 9 36.24 -6.61 33.42
CA ILE A 9 35.64 -7.55 32.46
C ILE A 9 34.20 -7.08 32.13
N ALA A 10 33.42 -6.65 33.11
CA ALA A 10 32.06 -6.14 32.90
C ALA A 10 32.03 -4.86 32.04
N LEU A 11 33.03 -3.97 32.24
CA LEU A 11 33.10 -2.72 31.43
C LEU A 11 33.46 -2.99 29.97
N LYS A 12 34.33 -3.97 29.70
CA LYS A 12 34.72 -4.35 28.33
C LYS A 12 33.58 -5.05 27.58
N SER A 13 32.78 -5.87 28.27
CA SER A 13 31.61 -6.54 27.66
C SER A 13 30.47 -5.56 27.34
N PHE A 14 30.28 -4.55 28.18
CA PHE A 14 29.26 -3.51 27.92
C PHE A 14 29.64 -2.61 26.74
N ALA A 15 30.91 -2.23 26.62
CA ALA A 15 31.41 -1.44 25.51
C ALA A 15 31.31 -2.20 24.16
N LEU A 16 31.52 -3.51 24.17
CA LEU A 16 31.40 -4.34 22.96
C LEU A 16 29.95 -4.48 22.50
N LEU A 17 28.98 -4.63 23.42
CA LEU A 17 27.56 -4.70 23.12
C LEU A 17 27.01 -3.37 22.58
N VAL A 18 27.47 -2.22 23.09
CA VAL A 18 27.09 -0.91 22.60
C VAL A 18 27.67 -0.65 21.19
N ALA A 19 28.91 -1.08 20.95
CA ALA A 19 29.53 -0.96 19.62
C ALA A 19 28.85 -1.87 18.57
N LEU A 20 28.43 -3.09 18.93
CA LEU A 20 27.66 -3.97 18.07
C LEU A 20 26.27 -3.39 17.79
N GLY A 21 25.62 -2.79 18.77
CA GLY A 21 24.32 -2.15 18.60
C GLY A 21 24.36 -0.91 17.70
N MET A 22 25.47 -0.16 17.72
CA MET A 22 25.66 0.98 16.80
C MET A 22 25.99 0.53 15.37
N LEU A 23 26.75 -0.56 15.20
CA LEU A 23 27.00 -1.17 13.89
C LEU A 23 25.72 -1.75 13.26
N TYR A 24 24.84 -2.38 14.05
CA TYR A 24 23.54 -2.86 13.57
C TYR A 24 22.61 -1.70 13.15
N ARG A 25 22.62 -0.57 13.87
CA ARG A 25 21.87 0.63 13.47
C ARG A 25 22.44 1.31 12.22
N ALA A 26 23.75 1.31 12.05
CA ALA A 26 24.37 1.87 10.83
C ALA A 26 24.10 1.01 9.59
N MET A 27 23.99 -0.32 9.72
CA MET A 27 23.65 -1.22 8.61
C MET A 27 22.15 -1.18 8.22
N ALA A 28 21.27 -0.72 9.11
CA ALA A 28 19.84 -0.55 8.82
C ALA A 28 19.52 0.77 8.12
N GLN A 29 20.48 1.66 7.92
CA GLN A 29 20.26 3.01 7.42
C GLN A 29 20.68 3.29 5.97
N ASP A 30 21.28 2.31 5.27
CA ASP A 30 21.76 2.50 3.88
C ASP A 30 21.35 1.38 2.92
N ALA A 31 20.10 0.93 2.97
CA ALA A 31 19.50 0.42 1.76
C ALA A 31 19.15 1.65 0.92
N ALA A 32 20.10 2.10 0.08
CA ALA A 32 19.83 3.14 -0.92
C ALA A 32 18.58 2.70 -1.69
N THR A 33 17.49 3.46 -1.58
CA THR A 33 16.27 3.15 -2.34
C THR A 33 16.65 3.16 -3.82
N THR A 34 16.26 2.11 -4.56
CA THR A 34 16.51 2.01 -6.01
C THR A 34 15.92 3.22 -6.74
N TYR A 35 14.89 3.86 -6.14
CA TYR A 35 14.19 5.02 -6.67
C TYR A 35 14.28 6.21 -5.69
N PRO A 36 15.42 6.92 -5.61
CA PRO A 36 15.64 7.98 -4.61
C PRO A 36 14.88 9.28 -4.90
N LYS A 37 14.33 9.43 -6.11
CA LYS A 37 13.59 10.60 -6.56
C LYS A 37 12.51 10.23 -7.56
N MET A 38 11.54 11.13 -7.72
CA MET A 38 10.49 11.02 -8.73
C MET A 38 11.09 10.95 -10.15
N ALA A 39 10.62 10.00 -10.93
CA ALA A 39 10.88 9.94 -12.38
C ALA A 39 10.02 11.01 -13.11
N PRO A 40 10.29 11.32 -14.38
CA PRO A 40 9.38 12.09 -15.23
C PRO A 40 7.95 11.54 -15.18
N ILE A 41 6.95 12.42 -15.16
CA ILE A 41 5.53 12.04 -14.96
C ILE A 41 5.04 11.04 -16.02
N ASP A 42 5.47 11.18 -17.25
CA ASP A 42 5.13 10.29 -18.37
C ASP A 42 5.47 8.82 -18.12
N GLN A 43 6.45 8.54 -17.25
CA GLN A 43 6.80 7.16 -16.88
C GLN A 43 5.77 6.52 -15.91
N TYR A 44 4.99 7.32 -15.20
CA TYR A 44 3.90 6.84 -14.34
C TYR A 44 2.59 6.66 -15.10
N LEU A 45 2.42 7.36 -16.22
CA LEU A 45 1.23 7.26 -17.05
C LEU A 45 1.26 5.99 -17.93
N MET A 46 0.11 5.46 -18.26
CA MET A 46 -0.03 4.46 -19.31
C MET A 46 -0.48 5.17 -20.60
N THR A 47 0.33 5.05 -21.66
CA THR A 47 0.06 5.72 -22.94
C THR A 47 -1.17 5.18 -23.66
N ASP A 48 -1.49 3.88 -23.42
CA ASP A 48 -2.71 3.25 -23.93
C ASP A 48 -3.77 3.23 -22.81
N GLN A 49 -4.74 4.12 -22.91
CA GLN A 49 -5.85 4.21 -21.98
C GLN A 49 -6.68 2.91 -21.92
N ASN A 50 -6.86 2.21 -23.04
CA ASN A 50 -7.60 0.95 -23.06
C ASN A 50 -6.84 -0.15 -22.30
N ALA A 51 -5.51 -0.15 -22.37
CA ALA A 51 -4.68 -1.06 -21.57
C ALA A 51 -4.82 -0.75 -20.07
N GLU A 52 -4.88 0.51 -19.66
CA GLU A 52 -5.10 0.88 -18.26
C GLU A 52 -6.50 0.49 -17.78
N ILE A 53 -7.55 0.71 -18.61
CA ILE A 53 -8.91 0.27 -18.31
C ILE A 53 -8.98 -1.26 -18.14
N ALA A 54 -8.35 -2.01 -19.03
CA ALA A 54 -8.30 -3.47 -18.94
C ALA A 54 -7.56 -3.95 -17.69
N LEU A 55 -6.44 -3.30 -17.37
CA LEU A 55 -5.66 -3.60 -16.17
C LEU A 55 -6.44 -3.29 -14.88
N ALA A 56 -7.11 -2.14 -14.80
CA ALA A 56 -7.96 -1.78 -13.66
C ALA A 56 -9.06 -2.82 -13.43
N ARG A 57 -9.77 -3.21 -14.49
CA ARG A 57 -10.84 -4.22 -14.45
C ARG A 57 -10.35 -5.61 -14.04
N SER A 58 -9.11 -5.94 -14.34
CA SER A 58 -8.52 -7.24 -13.95
C SER A 58 -8.41 -7.44 -12.42
N ALA A 59 -8.65 -6.39 -11.61
CA ALA A 59 -8.62 -6.48 -10.17
C ALA A 59 -9.80 -7.27 -9.56
N ALA A 60 -10.94 -7.37 -10.23
CA ALA A 60 -12.13 -8.03 -9.72
C ALA A 60 -12.72 -9.02 -10.76
N PRO A 61 -13.58 -9.97 -10.33
CA PRO A 61 -14.29 -10.84 -11.25
C PRO A 61 -15.10 -10.03 -12.28
N ASP A 62 -15.25 -10.55 -13.49
CA ASP A 62 -15.97 -9.88 -14.61
C ASP A 62 -17.41 -9.49 -14.22
N SER A 63 -18.09 -10.28 -13.40
CA SER A 63 -19.42 -9.97 -12.87
C SER A 63 -19.50 -8.66 -12.09
N ILE A 64 -18.36 -8.17 -11.56
CA ILE A 64 -18.22 -6.90 -10.85
C ILE A 64 -17.59 -5.86 -11.78
N ALA A 65 -16.43 -6.18 -12.36
CA ALA A 65 -15.58 -5.25 -13.09
C ALA A 65 -16.24 -4.69 -14.35
N ARG A 66 -17.11 -5.46 -15.02
CA ARG A 66 -17.80 -5.06 -16.26
C ARG A 66 -18.71 -3.86 -16.07
N ALA A 67 -19.41 -3.76 -14.93
CA ALA A 67 -20.33 -2.68 -14.62
C ALA A 67 -19.73 -1.61 -13.69
N ALA A 68 -18.46 -1.75 -13.30
CA ALA A 68 -17.74 -0.80 -12.45
C ALA A 68 -17.37 0.48 -13.22
N GLU A 69 -17.34 1.60 -12.50
CA GLU A 69 -16.65 2.79 -12.97
C GLU A 69 -15.16 2.47 -13.12
N VAL A 70 -14.51 3.02 -14.15
CA VAL A 70 -13.06 2.93 -14.29
C VAL A 70 -12.48 4.34 -14.35
N GLN A 71 -11.55 4.61 -13.46
CA GLN A 71 -10.77 5.82 -13.49
C GLN A 71 -9.34 5.47 -13.93
N VAL A 72 -8.76 6.29 -14.78
CA VAL A 72 -7.39 6.18 -15.29
C VAL A 72 -6.56 7.35 -14.80
N LEU A 73 -5.25 7.16 -14.70
CA LEU A 73 -4.35 8.21 -14.24
C LEU A 73 -4.01 9.17 -15.37
N GLY A 74 -4.47 10.40 -15.22
CA GLY A 74 -4.03 11.54 -16.03
C GLY A 74 -2.89 12.33 -15.39
N PRO A 75 -2.38 13.37 -16.03
CA PRO A 75 -1.26 14.18 -15.53
C PRO A 75 -1.60 14.99 -14.27
N HIS A 76 -2.86 15.11 -13.90
CA HIS A 76 -3.34 15.89 -12.75
C HIS A 76 -4.05 15.05 -11.69
N GLY A 77 -4.20 13.74 -11.89
CA GLY A 77 -4.90 12.82 -11.01
C GLY A 77 -5.73 11.81 -11.77
N PHE A 78 -6.60 11.10 -11.05
CA PHE A 78 -7.52 10.14 -11.66
C PHE A 78 -8.67 10.84 -12.39
N GLU A 79 -9.00 10.34 -13.58
CA GLU A 79 -10.10 10.82 -14.42
C GLU A 79 -11.02 9.65 -14.79
N THR A 80 -12.35 9.87 -14.77
CA THR A 80 -13.32 8.83 -15.14
C THR A 80 -13.25 8.55 -16.64
N ALA A 81 -12.72 7.40 -17.01
CA ALA A 81 -12.68 6.91 -18.39
C ALA A 81 -13.95 6.12 -18.78
N VAL A 82 -14.54 5.40 -17.82
CA VAL A 82 -15.76 4.62 -18.00
C VAL A 82 -16.70 4.85 -16.83
N LYS A 83 -17.95 5.25 -17.11
CA LYS A 83 -18.99 5.37 -16.08
C LYS A 83 -19.46 3.99 -15.62
N GLY A 84 -19.61 3.81 -14.32
CA GLY A 84 -20.14 2.58 -13.72
C GLY A 84 -21.62 2.65 -13.36
N THR A 85 -22.20 1.48 -13.08
CA THR A 85 -23.63 1.36 -12.69
C THR A 85 -23.85 0.52 -11.43
N ASN A 86 -22.81 -0.12 -10.90
CA ASN A 86 -22.90 -1.02 -9.73
C ASN A 86 -22.25 -0.47 -8.44
N GLY A 87 -21.78 0.77 -8.46
CA GLY A 87 -21.16 1.42 -7.32
C GLY A 87 -19.71 1.01 -7.04
N PHE A 88 -19.13 0.10 -7.82
CA PHE A 88 -17.70 -0.20 -7.76
C PHE A 88 -16.90 0.78 -8.61
N VAL A 89 -15.68 1.10 -8.16
CA VAL A 89 -14.70 1.90 -8.89
C VAL A 89 -13.40 1.12 -9.00
N CYS A 90 -12.91 0.93 -10.23
CA CYS A 90 -11.64 0.24 -10.49
C CYS A 90 -10.59 1.25 -10.96
N ILE A 91 -9.39 1.16 -10.41
CA ILE A 91 -8.23 2.00 -10.74
C ILE A 91 -6.96 1.16 -10.85
N VAL A 92 -5.90 1.75 -11.37
CA VAL A 92 -4.54 1.23 -11.26
C VAL A 92 -3.74 2.18 -10.36
N GLY A 93 -3.51 1.77 -9.10
CA GLY A 93 -2.67 2.52 -8.16
C GLY A 93 -1.21 2.60 -8.60
N ARG A 94 -0.47 3.54 -8.02
CA ARG A 94 0.96 3.76 -8.23
C ARG A 94 1.71 3.61 -6.90
N SER A 95 3.02 3.70 -6.95
CA SER A 95 3.91 3.49 -5.79
C SER A 95 3.69 4.44 -4.61
N TRP A 96 3.18 5.64 -4.86
CA TRP A 96 2.95 6.67 -3.83
C TRP A 96 1.71 6.47 -2.95
N THR A 97 0.98 5.38 -3.11
CA THR A 97 -0.16 5.02 -2.23
C THR A 97 0.25 4.57 -0.82
N SER A 98 1.54 4.54 -0.51
CA SER A 98 2.09 4.35 0.83
C SER A 98 3.40 5.12 0.98
N ALA A 99 3.41 6.11 1.87
CA ALA A 99 4.61 6.89 2.15
C ALA A 99 5.76 6.07 2.77
N ALA A 100 5.46 4.90 3.31
CA ALA A 100 6.45 3.98 3.90
C ALA A 100 7.02 2.97 2.89
N ASP A 101 6.52 2.94 1.65
CA ASP A 101 6.97 1.99 0.65
C ASP A 101 8.40 2.31 0.18
N PRO A 102 9.35 1.37 0.24
CA PRO A 102 10.70 1.57 -0.29
C PRO A 102 10.71 1.85 -1.80
N ASP A 103 9.69 1.41 -2.51
CA ASP A 103 9.48 1.63 -3.95
C ASP A 103 8.66 2.90 -4.25
N PHE A 104 8.53 3.85 -3.30
CA PHE A 104 7.67 5.04 -3.40
C PHE A 104 7.77 5.80 -4.73
N TRP A 105 8.95 5.91 -5.32
CA TRP A 105 9.18 6.55 -6.62
C TRP A 105 9.37 5.59 -7.78
N ASN A 106 9.04 4.30 -7.61
CA ASN A 106 9.15 3.32 -8.69
C ASN A 106 8.07 3.55 -9.76
N PRO A 107 8.44 4.03 -10.97
CA PRO A 107 7.46 4.37 -11.99
C PRO A 107 6.82 3.14 -12.67
N LYS A 108 7.32 1.93 -12.39
CA LYS A 108 6.79 0.69 -12.96
C LYS A 108 5.61 0.12 -12.16
N VAL A 109 5.42 0.56 -10.91
CA VAL A 109 4.35 0.03 -10.04
C VAL A 109 2.99 0.24 -10.69
N ARG A 110 2.23 -0.85 -10.76
CA ARG A 110 0.86 -0.91 -11.29
C ARG A 110 0.06 -1.84 -10.40
N VAL A 111 -0.78 -1.26 -9.55
CA VAL A 111 -1.57 -1.97 -8.53
C VAL A 111 -3.05 -1.88 -8.89
N PRO A 112 -3.58 -2.83 -9.67
CA PRO A 112 -4.99 -2.86 -9.99
C PRO A 112 -5.83 -3.12 -8.74
N MET A 113 -6.84 -2.29 -8.49
CA MET A 113 -7.79 -2.44 -7.41
C MET A 113 -9.20 -2.04 -7.84
N CYS A 114 -10.20 -2.78 -7.37
CA CYS A 114 -11.62 -2.42 -7.52
C CYS A 114 -12.23 -2.26 -6.13
N VAL A 115 -12.59 -1.04 -5.77
CA VAL A 115 -13.19 -0.70 -4.49
C VAL A 115 -14.71 -0.70 -4.57
N ASN A 116 -15.39 -1.12 -3.49
CA ASN A 116 -16.85 -1.01 -3.40
C ASN A 116 -17.30 0.42 -3.10
N ALA A 117 -18.62 0.67 -3.10
CA ALA A 117 -19.17 2.00 -2.90
C ALA A 117 -18.76 2.65 -1.55
N ALA A 118 -18.65 1.88 -0.47
CA ALA A 118 -18.20 2.39 0.82
C ALA A 118 -16.72 2.81 0.78
N ALA A 119 -15.86 1.99 0.16
CA ALA A 119 -14.45 2.33 -0.02
C ALA A 119 -14.27 3.46 -1.05
N ALA A 120 -15.13 3.59 -2.06
CA ALA A 120 -15.08 4.69 -3.00
C ALA A 120 -15.32 6.05 -2.34
N ARG A 121 -16.18 6.11 -1.31
CA ARG A 121 -16.46 7.33 -0.54
C ARG A 121 -15.52 7.58 0.64
N SER A 122 -14.61 6.65 0.94
CA SER A 122 -13.67 6.78 2.05
C SER A 122 -12.23 6.52 1.61
N TYR A 123 -11.83 5.27 1.44
CA TYR A 123 -10.46 4.87 1.10
C TYR A 123 -9.97 5.48 -0.23
N LEU A 124 -10.78 5.42 -1.29
CA LEU A 124 -10.40 5.93 -2.62
C LEU A 124 -10.15 7.44 -2.61
N LEU A 125 -10.89 8.22 -1.81
CA LEU A 125 -10.64 9.66 -1.68
C LEU A 125 -9.24 9.95 -1.13
N ARG A 126 -8.76 9.11 -0.21
CA ARG A 126 -7.39 9.18 0.30
C ARG A 126 -6.39 8.87 -0.81
N VAL A 127 -6.54 7.73 -1.50
CA VAL A 127 -5.68 7.33 -2.63
C VAL A 127 -5.63 8.42 -3.70
N THR A 128 -6.75 9.08 -3.97
CA THR A 128 -6.82 10.21 -4.93
C THR A 128 -5.96 11.39 -4.45
N LYS A 129 -6.07 11.77 -3.18
CA LYS A 129 -5.26 12.86 -2.61
C LYS A 129 -3.77 12.54 -2.60
N GLU A 130 -3.40 11.35 -2.21
CA GLU A 130 -2.01 10.88 -2.24
C GLU A 130 -1.48 10.88 -3.68
N THR A 131 -2.30 10.50 -4.66
CA THR A 131 -1.95 10.57 -6.07
C THR A 131 -1.71 12.02 -6.53
N GLU A 132 -2.60 12.96 -6.19
CA GLU A 132 -2.40 14.38 -6.48
C GLU A 132 -1.08 14.91 -5.88
N TRP A 133 -0.78 14.55 -4.64
CA TRP A 133 0.47 14.95 -3.96
C TRP A 133 1.71 14.25 -4.55
N GLY A 134 1.59 12.98 -4.94
CA GLY A 134 2.63 12.23 -5.63
C GLY A 134 2.98 12.87 -6.97
N LEU A 135 1.97 13.19 -7.78
CA LEU A 135 2.14 13.91 -9.04
C LEU A 135 2.75 15.31 -8.86
N ALA A 136 2.47 15.97 -7.73
CA ALA A 136 3.12 17.23 -7.36
C ALA A 136 4.57 17.05 -6.86
N GLY A 137 5.11 15.83 -6.85
CA GLY A 137 6.49 15.53 -6.46
C GLY A 137 6.76 15.58 -4.96
N ARG A 138 5.73 15.44 -4.10
CA ARG A 138 5.94 15.41 -2.64
C ARG A 138 6.73 14.16 -2.24
N THR A 139 7.82 14.37 -1.53
CA THR A 139 8.63 13.28 -0.97
C THR A 139 7.83 12.44 0.04
N PRO A 140 8.27 11.20 0.39
CA PRO A 140 7.62 10.38 1.42
C PRO A 140 7.39 11.15 2.74
N ALA A 141 8.37 11.92 3.20
CA ALA A 141 8.22 12.74 4.41
C ALA A 141 7.16 13.85 4.24
N GLN A 142 7.14 14.54 3.09
CA GLN A 142 6.12 15.53 2.79
C GLN A 142 4.73 14.92 2.60
N MET A 143 4.64 13.69 2.06
CA MET A 143 3.41 12.93 1.97
C MET A 143 2.83 12.69 3.36
N THR A 144 3.64 12.13 4.28
CA THR A 144 3.26 11.89 5.67
C THR A 144 2.73 13.16 6.36
N GLU A 145 3.42 14.29 6.21
CA GLU A 145 2.96 15.57 6.80
C GLU A 145 1.67 16.08 6.13
N SER A 146 1.49 15.82 4.83
CA SER A 146 0.27 16.18 4.11
C SER A 146 -0.94 15.38 4.60
N ILE A 147 -0.75 14.08 4.82
CA ILE A 147 -1.78 13.19 5.37
C ILE A 147 -2.19 13.68 6.77
N LYS A 148 -1.23 13.89 7.67
CA LYS A 148 -1.49 14.42 9.02
C LYS A 148 -2.28 15.72 8.98
N ALA A 149 -1.86 16.66 8.12
CA ALA A 149 -2.52 17.95 7.98
C ALA A 149 -3.96 17.79 7.44
N ALA A 150 -4.18 16.94 6.44
CA ALA A 150 -5.50 16.67 5.87
C ALA A 150 -6.43 15.98 6.89
N MET A 151 -5.91 15.02 7.68
CA MET A 151 -6.65 14.40 8.77
C MET A 151 -7.07 15.42 9.84
N ALA A 152 -6.15 16.28 10.28
CA ALA A 152 -6.43 17.33 11.26
C ALA A 152 -7.52 18.31 10.77
N ARG A 153 -7.56 18.59 9.47
CA ARG A 153 -8.58 19.45 8.84
C ARG A 153 -9.86 18.72 8.46
N LYS A 154 -9.95 17.41 8.71
CA LYS A 154 -11.08 16.53 8.33
C LYS A 154 -11.36 16.54 6.82
N GLU A 155 -10.34 16.70 6.00
CA GLU A 155 -10.40 16.62 4.54
C GLU A 155 -10.41 15.17 4.04
N LEU A 156 -9.90 14.25 4.85
CA LEU A 156 -9.96 12.82 4.61
C LEU A 156 -11.01 12.20 5.54
N PRO A 157 -12.02 11.51 5.00
CA PRO A 157 -13.06 10.89 5.81
C PRO A 157 -12.53 9.66 6.58
N ALA A 158 -13.21 9.31 7.66
CA ALA A 158 -13.05 8.01 8.28
C ALA A 158 -13.50 6.90 7.32
N MET A 159 -12.97 5.68 7.52
CA MET A 159 -13.40 4.53 6.72
C MET A 159 -14.88 4.21 6.95
N GLU A 160 -15.65 4.11 5.87
CA GLU A 160 -17.05 3.70 5.96
C GLU A 160 -17.17 2.21 6.32
N PRO A 161 -18.17 1.82 7.14
CA PRO A 161 -18.41 0.42 7.43
C PRO A 161 -18.58 -0.42 6.17
N GLY A 162 -17.88 -1.54 6.10
CA GLY A 162 -17.90 -2.44 4.94
C GLY A 162 -17.04 -1.97 3.76
N ALA A 163 -16.21 -0.94 3.93
CA ALA A 163 -15.25 -0.53 2.90
C ALA A 163 -14.28 -1.68 2.59
N MET A 164 -14.20 -2.07 1.30
CA MET A 164 -13.35 -3.15 0.85
C MET A 164 -12.89 -2.97 -0.60
N CYS A 165 -11.84 -3.67 -0.98
CA CYS A 165 -11.44 -3.80 -2.37
C CYS A 165 -11.08 -5.23 -2.77
N TYR A 166 -11.20 -5.48 -4.08
CA TYR A 166 -10.64 -6.64 -4.77
C TYR A 166 -9.26 -6.31 -5.32
N MET A 167 -8.30 -7.21 -5.09
CA MET A 167 -6.95 -7.17 -5.66
C MET A 167 -6.59 -8.55 -6.20
N LEU A 168 -7.31 -8.97 -7.25
CA LEU A 168 -7.26 -10.34 -7.80
C LEU A 168 -6.55 -10.41 -9.16
N SER A 169 -5.77 -9.39 -9.52
CA SER A 169 -5.11 -9.33 -10.83
C SER A 169 -3.81 -10.13 -10.86
N LYS A 170 -3.62 -10.93 -11.90
CA LYS A 170 -2.33 -11.53 -12.25
C LYS A 170 -1.35 -10.55 -12.90
N LEU A 171 -1.88 -9.41 -13.37
CA LEU A 171 -1.16 -8.47 -14.25
C LEU A 171 -0.56 -7.30 -13.47
N GLY A 172 -0.85 -7.21 -12.16
CA GLY A 172 -0.30 -6.17 -11.31
C GLY A 172 1.20 -6.34 -11.08
N TYR A 173 1.87 -5.22 -10.84
CA TYR A 173 3.26 -5.18 -10.40
C TYR A 173 3.36 -4.29 -9.16
N GLY A 174 3.69 -4.90 -8.03
CA GLY A 174 3.69 -4.23 -6.72
C GLY A 174 4.99 -3.53 -6.37
N GLY A 175 6.05 -3.76 -7.14
CA GLY A 175 7.37 -3.18 -6.89
C GLY A 175 8.50 -4.22 -6.95
N ASP A 176 9.73 -3.77 -6.84
CA ASP A 176 10.91 -4.66 -6.97
C ASP A 176 11.04 -5.62 -5.78
N SER A 177 10.57 -5.21 -4.59
CA SER A 177 10.58 -6.02 -3.37
C SER A 177 9.48 -7.11 -3.37
N THR A 178 8.35 -6.82 -3.99
CA THR A 178 7.21 -7.75 -4.06
C THR A 178 6.55 -7.60 -5.44
N PRO A 179 7.13 -8.20 -6.49
CA PRO A 179 6.66 -7.99 -7.87
C PRO A 179 5.20 -8.39 -8.08
N HIS A 180 4.78 -9.47 -7.44
CA HIS A 180 3.41 -9.99 -7.57
C HIS A 180 2.85 -10.38 -6.21
N TRP A 181 1.70 -9.81 -5.88
CA TRP A 181 0.93 -10.18 -4.71
C TRP A 181 0.02 -11.36 -5.05
N PRO A 182 -0.15 -12.35 -4.17
CA PRO A 182 -1.21 -13.33 -4.32
C PRO A 182 -2.57 -12.63 -4.37
N PRO A 183 -3.59 -13.22 -5.03
CA PRO A 183 -4.92 -12.62 -5.06
C PRO A 183 -5.48 -12.53 -3.64
N HIS A 184 -6.01 -11.34 -3.31
CA HIS A 184 -6.53 -11.08 -1.97
C HIS A 184 -7.67 -10.05 -1.98
N LEU A 185 -8.41 -10.04 -0.89
CA LEU A 185 -9.35 -8.99 -0.54
C LEU A 185 -8.74 -8.11 0.54
N MET A 186 -9.05 -6.82 0.51
CA MET A 186 -8.72 -5.90 1.61
C MET A 186 -10.00 -5.31 2.19
N PHE A 187 -10.02 -5.16 3.51
CA PHE A 187 -11.07 -4.45 4.24
C PHE A 187 -10.43 -3.30 5.00
N PHE A 188 -11.10 -2.15 5.00
CA PHE A 188 -10.58 -0.90 5.54
C PHE A 188 -11.39 -0.45 6.74
N TYR A 189 -10.72 -0.17 7.84
CA TYR A 189 -11.32 0.30 9.09
C TYR A 189 -10.51 1.46 9.66
N SER A 190 -11.18 2.37 10.38
CA SER A 190 -10.48 3.41 11.13
C SER A 190 -10.05 2.88 12.49
N ASP A 191 -8.77 3.10 12.88
CA ASP A 191 -8.23 2.87 14.23
C ASP A 191 -8.67 1.55 14.89
N THR A 192 -8.77 0.48 14.12
CA THR A 192 -9.24 -0.81 14.61
C THR A 192 -8.08 -1.68 15.04
N ASP A 193 -8.15 -2.30 16.23
CA ASP A 193 -7.15 -3.27 16.66
C ASP A 193 -7.24 -4.54 15.78
N PRO A 194 -6.16 -4.92 15.07
CA PRO A 194 -6.13 -6.15 14.28
C PRO A 194 -6.47 -7.42 15.07
N ALA A 195 -6.23 -7.43 16.37
CA ALA A 195 -6.49 -8.59 17.22
C ALA A 195 -7.97 -8.99 17.27
N ILE A 196 -8.92 -8.05 17.07
CA ILE A 196 -10.36 -8.37 17.08
C ILE A 196 -10.79 -9.32 15.94
N TRP A 197 -9.98 -9.39 14.87
CA TRP A 197 -10.16 -10.32 13.74
C TRP A 197 -9.26 -11.56 13.87
N GLY A 198 -8.52 -11.71 14.96
CA GLY A 198 -7.49 -12.74 15.09
C GLY A 198 -6.38 -12.60 14.04
N ALA A 199 -6.17 -11.39 13.55
CA ALA A 199 -5.16 -11.13 12.53
C ALA A 199 -3.74 -11.36 13.08
N ASN A 200 -2.84 -11.84 12.21
CA ASN A 200 -1.44 -12.10 12.51
C ASN A 200 -1.19 -13.19 13.60
N LEU A 201 -2.22 -13.92 14.00
CA LEU A 201 -2.05 -15.07 14.90
C LEU A 201 -1.51 -16.28 14.13
N PRO A 202 -0.79 -17.21 14.80
CA PRO A 202 -0.35 -18.45 14.17
C PRO A 202 -1.52 -19.21 13.54
N GLY A 203 -1.44 -19.47 12.22
CA GLY A 203 -2.48 -20.17 11.45
C GLY A 203 -3.67 -19.31 11.03
N SER A 204 -3.71 -18.01 11.39
CA SER A 204 -4.72 -17.10 10.90
C SER A 204 -4.50 -16.78 9.40
N PRO A 205 -5.53 -16.88 8.55
CA PRO A 205 -5.44 -16.41 7.18
C PRO A 205 -5.57 -14.88 7.06
N VAL A 206 -5.87 -14.18 8.15
CA VAL A 206 -6.08 -12.74 8.18
C VAL A 206 -4.76 -12.05 8.53
N ILE A 207 -4.32 -11.17 7.66
CA ILE A 207 -3.17 -10.28 7.88
C ILE A 207 -3.72 -8.90 8.23
N GLY A 208 -3.30 -8.34 9.35
CA GLY A 208 -3.69 -7.01 9.81
C GLY A 208 -2.50 -6.03 9.75
N MET A 209 -2.73 -4.87 9.17
CA MET A 209 -1.75 -3.79 9.10
C MET A 209 -2.41 -2.50 9.61
N SER A 210 -1.74 -1.78 10.51
CA SER A 210 -2.24 -0.51 11.03
C SER A 210 -1.27 0.62 10.67
N ASP A 211 -1.82 1.70 10.15
CA ASP A 211 -1.13 2.96 9.94
C ASP A 211 -1.71 4.01 10.90
N PRO A 212 -0.99 4.36 11.98
CA PRO A 212 -1.47 5.34 12.95
C PRO A 212 -1.47 6.78 12.42
N VAL A 213 -0.70 7.08 11.37
CA VAL A 213 -0.69 8.41 10.73
C VAL A 213 -1.97 8.62 9.95
N GLU A 214 -2.41 7.57 9.29
CA GLU A 214 -3.61 7.58 8.46
C GLU A 214 -4.89 7.21 9.22
N HIS A 215 -4.80 6.84 10.51
CA HIS A 215 -5.91 6.27 11.26
C HIS A 215 -6.58 5.11 10.50
N LEU A 216 -5.76 4.26 9.86
CA LEU A 216 -6.20 3.20 8.98
C LEU A 216 -5.75 1.84 9.50
N THR A 217 -6.67 0.91 9.59
CA THR A 217 -6.38 -0.52 9.73
C THR A 217 -6.86 -1.25 8.50
N GLN A 218 -5.96 -2.02 7.90
CA GLN A 218 -6.21 -2.83 6.71
C GLN A 218 -6.18 -4.30 7.10
N PHE A 219 -7.22 -5.05 6.73
CA PHE A 219 -7.24 -6.50 6.83
C PHE A 219 -7.10 -7.08 5.43
N VAL A 220 -6.05 -7.87 5.22
CA VAL A 220 -5.79 -8.56 3.96
C VAL A 220 -6.13 -10.03 4.12
N ILE A 221 -6.98 -10.54 3.24
CA ILE A 221 -7.43 -11.93 3.23
C ILE A 221 -7.01 -12.55 1.89
N PRO A 222 -5.95 -13.37 1.86
CA PRO A 222 -5.58 -14.11 0.66
C PRO A 222 -6.72 -15.04 0.22
N VAL A 223 -6.94 -15.14 -1.08
CA VAL A 223 -7.92 -16.05 -1.68
C VAL A 223 -7.24 -16.97 -2.67
N GLN A 224 -7.92 -18.08 -3.04
CA GLN A 224 -7.32 -19.12 -3.88
C GLN A 224 -7.51 -18.90 -5.38
N ARG A 225 -8.24 -17.84 -5.78
CA ARG A 225 -8.60 -17.61 -7.18
C ARG A 225 -8.30 -16.19 -7.62
N TRP A 226 -7.78 -16.10 -8.83
CA TRP A 226 -7.62 -14.86 -9.56
C TRP A 226 -8.97 -14.34 -10.09
N SER A 227 -9.01 -13.12 -10.58
CA SER A 227 -10.22 -12.49 -11.13
C SER A 227 -10.80 -13.25 -12.34
N ASP A 228 -9.98 -13.96 -13.10
CA ASP A 228 -10.38 -14.79 -14.24
C ASP A 228 -10.92 -16.18 -13.85
N GLY A 229 -11.04 -16.45 -12.54
CA GLY A 229 -11.52 -17.70 -11.98
C GLY A 229 -10.48 -18.83 -11.90
N THR A 230 -9.27 -18.63 -12.41
CA THR A 230 -8.20 -19.65 -12.29
C THR A 230 -7.65 -19.67 -10.87
N GLU A 231 -7.25 -20.86 -10.43
CA GLU A 231 -6.66 -21.06 -9.10
C GLU A 231 -5.19 -20.66 -9.07
N ILE A 232 -4.70 -20.31 -7.85
CA ILE A 232 -3.27 -20.16 -7.62
C ILE A 232 -2.63 -21.53 -7.80
N ALA A 233 -1.55 -21.62 -8.57
CA ALA A 233 -0.75 -22.84 -8.60
C ALA A 233 -0.25 -23.13 -7.18
N ASN A 234 -0.57 -24.31 -6.64
CA ASN A 234 0.04 -24.76 -5.40
C ASN A 234 1.56 -24.85 -5.62
N PRO A 235 2.38 -24.29 -4.71
CA PRO A 235 3.82 -24.34 -4.79
C PRO A 235 4.36 -25.77 -4.69
#